data_0a85d8996d5ae89e42a4262f56730053
#
_entry.id   0a85d8996d5ae89e42a4262f56730053
#
_cell.length_a   1.000
_cell.length_b   1.000
_cell.length_c   1.000
_cell.angle_alpha   90.00
_cell.angle_beta   90.00
_cell.angle_gamma   90.00
#
_symmetry.space_group_name_H-M   'P 1'
#
loop_
_entity.id
_entity.type
_entity.pdbx_description
1 polymer ?
#
loop_
_entity_poly.entity_id
_entity_poly.type
_entity_poly.pdbx_seq_one_letter_code
_entity_poly.pdbx_strand_id
1 'polypeptide(L)'
;FENMVVGLVSITGGDTGFRPPPLPLGPVAEIIGEQATFYYIAAILAVTTLFVNYWLLERSRWGLIMEAVRNEEVASEVLGINVRRVKVTVAALAGLLIGLAGAFYGYFNGLIAPIYFSFASIDILSQVVAIFGGRGTIVGPFIGSAIFTYVNETIRYLGPISLAVYGVLLVVLFTSFRDGVVPLLRRWIKWLV
;
A
#
# COMPACT_ATOMS: atom_id res chain seq x y z
N PHE A 1 -1.73 18.51 -5.04
CA PHE A 1 -0.60 17.81 -5.66
C PHE A 1 -0.86 17.59 -7.15
N GLU A 2 -2.00 16.99 -7.55
CA GLU A 2 -2.39 16.71 -8.92
C GLU A 2 -2.30 17.96 -9.81
N ASN A 3 -2.90 19.07 -9.40
CA ASN A 3 -2.85 20.34 -10.12
C ASN A 3 -1.42 20.90 -10.30
N MET A 4 -0.51 20.64 -9.35
CA MET A 4 0.90 21.02 -9.52
C MET A 4 1.60 20.16 -10.57
N VAL A 5 1.33 18.87 -10.58
CA VAL A 5 1.92 17.94 -11.56
C VAL A 5 1.43 18.26 -12.97
N VAL A 6 0.13 18.51 -13.13
CA VAL A 6 -0.46 18.93 -14.42
C VAL A 6 0.08 20.28 -14.89
N GLY A 7 0.33 21.24 -13.97
CA GLY A 7 0.88 22.57 -14.30
C GLY A 7 2.34 22.57 -14.74
N LEU A 8 3.16 21.59 -14.31
CA LEU A 8 4.57 21.49 -14.64
C LEU A 8 4.82 20.70 -15.94
N VAL A 9 4.13 21.04 -17.03
CA VAL A 9 4.14 20.32 -18.32
C VAL A 9 5.56 20.04 -18.84
N SER A 10 6.51 20.94 -18.64
CA SER A 10 7.89 20.80 -19.11
C SER A 10 8.69 19.68 -18.43
N ILE A 11 8.27 19.25 -17.23
CA ILE A 11 8.97 18.24 -16.43
C ILE A 11 8.18 16.93 -16.37
N THR A 12 6.87 17.03 -16.23
CA THR A 12 5.98 15.90 -15.99
C THR A 12 5.25 15.39 -17.24
N GLY A 13 5.31 16.13 -18.35
CA GLY A 13 4.48 15.89 -19.52
C GLY A 13 3.01 16.33 -19.33
N GLY A 14 2.68 16.99 -18.19
CA GLY A 14 1.32 17.46 -17.90
C GLY A 14 0.31 16.32 -17.77
N ASP A 15 -0.86 16.49 -18.33
CA ASP A 15 -1.96 15.52 -18.30
C ASP A 15 -1.69 14.27 -19.16
N THR A 16 -0.86 14.39 -20.21
CA THR A 16 -0.49 13.26 -21.09
C THR A 16 0.49 12.31 -20.46
N GLY A 17 1.17 12.75 -19.40
CA GLY A 17 2.13 11.94 -18.67
C GLY A 17 3.46 11.76 -19.38
N PHE A 18 4.29 10.92 -18.81
CA PHE A 18 5.65 10.63 -19.22
C PHE A 18 5.84 9.11 -19.41
N ARG A 19 6.50 8.73 -20.48
CA ARG A 19 6.88 7.32 -20.71
C ARG A 19 8.31 7.12 -20.20
N PRO A 20 8.52 6.32 -19.16
CA PRO A 20 9.86 6.00 -18.71
C PRO A 20 10.60 5.18 -19.78
N PRO A 21 11.93 5.34 -19.90
CA PRO A 21 12.71 4.47 -20.77
C PRO A 21 12.58 3.01 -20.30
N PRO A 22 12.63 2.03 -21.22
CA PRO A 22 12.52 0.63 -20.82
C PRO A 22 13.63 0.26 -19.84
N LEU A 23 13.26 -0.45 -18.76
CA LEU A 23 14.24 -0.96 -17.81
C LEU A 23 15.12 -2.01 -18.48
N PRO A 24 16.46 -1.90 -18.38
CA PRO A 24 17.34 -2.95 -18.82
C PRO A 24 17.22 -4.15 -17.86
N LEU A 25 16.23 -5.02 -18.10
CA LEU A 25 15.94 -6.18 -17.23
C LEU A 25 17.00 -7.29 -17.36
N GLY A 26 18.00 -7.11 -18.23
CA GLY A 26 19.12 -8.03 -18.40
C GLY A 26 18.72 -9.40 -18.96
N PRO A 27 19.64 -10.38 -18.91
CA PRO A 27 19.43 -11.72 -19.50
C PRO A 27 18.29 -12.51 -18.81
N VAL A 28 17.88 -12.12 -17.64
CA VAL A 28 16.76 -12.77 -16.90
C VAL A 28 15.44 -12.58 -17.63
N ALA A 29 15.21 -11.41 -18.19
CA ALA A 29 13.99 -11.12 -18.94
C ALA A 29 13.91 -11.86 -20.27
N GLU A 30 15.07 -12.17 -20.89
CA GLU A 30 15.13 -12.98 -22.12
C GLU A 30 14.74 -14.43 -21.86
N ILE A 31 15.04 -14.97 -20.67
CA ILE A 31 14.76 -16.37 -20.31
C ILE A 31 13.33 -16.55 -19.82
N ILE A 32 12.83 -15.66 -18.96
CA ILE A 32 11.57 -15.82 -18.23
C ILE A 32 10.44 -15.02 -18.88
N GLY A 33 10.78 -14.01 -19.68
CA GLY A 33 9.85 -13.04 -20.25
C GLY A 33 9.74 -11.77 -19.41
N GLU A 34 9.54 -10.62 -20.07
CA GLU A 34 9.49 -9.31 -19.42
C GLU A 34 8.39 -9.22 -18.35
N GLN A 35 7.19 -9.67 -18.66
CA GLN A 35 6.05 -9.63 -17.72
C GLN A 35 6.31 -10.46 -16.45
N ALA A 36 6.81 -11.67 -16.61
CA ALA A 36 7.14 -12.53 -15.47
C ALA A 36 8.23 -11.90 -14.60
N THR A 37 9.24 -11.28 -15.20
CA THR A 37 10.30 -10.58 -14.47
C THR A 37 9.74 -9.45 -13.60
N PHE A 38 8.80 -8.66 -14.11
CA PHE A 38 8.12 -7.63 -13.31
C PHE A 38 7.35 -8.23 -12.13
N TYR A 39 6.65 -9.35 -12.29
CA TYR A 39 5.95 -10.01 -11.18
C TYR A 39 6.91 -10.51 -10.09
N TYR A 40 8.06 -11.06 -10.46
CA TYR A 40 9.08 -11.47 -9.49
C TYR A 40 9.68 -10.28 -8.75
N ILE A 41 9.97 -9.19 -9.44
CA ILE A 41 10.46 -7.95 -8.80
C ILE A 41 9.40 -7.41 -7.82
N ALA A 42 8.13 -7.37 -8.22
CA ALA A 42 7.03 -6.96 -7.34
C ALA A 42 6.93 -7.84 -6.09
N ALA A 43 7.03 -9.17 -6.26
CA ALA A 43 6.99 -10.11 -5.15
C ALA A 43 8.17 -9.89 -4.18
N ILE A 44 9.38 -9.71 -4.71
CA ILE A 44 10.58 -9.41 -3.90
C ILE A 44 10.41 -8.09 -3.15
N LEU A 45 9.92 -7.04 -3.80
CA LEU A 45 9.65 -5.75 -3.16
C LEU A 45 8.60 -5.89 -2.05
N ALA A 46 7.52 -6.63 -2.29
CA ALA A 46 6.48 -6.87 -1.30
C ALA A 46 7.02 -7.62 -0.07
N VAL A 47 7.76 -8.71 -0.28
CA VAL A 47 8.37 -9.50 0.80
C VAL A 47 9.40 -8.66 1.56
N THR A 48 10.24 -7.90 0.86
CA THR A 48 11.24 -7.02 1.47
C THR A 48 10.56 -5.95 2.33
N THR A 49 9.49 -5.32 1.83
CA THR A 49 8.72 -4.33 2.57
C THR A 49 8.09 -4.93 3.82
N LEU A 50 7.50 -6.13 3.74
CA LEU A 50 6.97 -6.85 4.90
C LEU A 50 8.07 -7.15 5.93
N PHE A 51 9.21 -7.64 5.47
CA PHE A 51 10.33 -7.97 6.36
C PHE A 51 10.89 -6.73 7.06
N VAL A 52 11.09 -5.63 6.32
CA VAL A 52 11.57 -4.35 6.88
C VAL A 52 10.57 -3.81 7.92
N ASN A 53 9.27 -3.82 7.62
CA ASN A 53 8.26 -3.37 8.58
C ASN A 53 8.20 -4.28 9.81
N TYR A 54 8.25 -5.60 9.65
CA TYR A 54 8.29 -6.55 10.75
C TYR A 54 9.50 -6.30 11.65
N TRP A 55 10.69 -6.21 11.06
CA TRP A 55 11.93 -5.97 11.82
C TRP A 55 11.91 -4.62 12.54
N LEU A 56 11.43 -3.57 11.86
CA LEU A 56 11.37 -2.21 12.41
C LEU A 56 10.35 -2.09 13.54
N LEU A 57 9.16 -2.66 13.37
CA LEU A 57 8.05 -2.49 14.32
C LEU A 57 8.09 -3.50 15.47
N GLU A 58 8.44 -4.76 15.22
CA GLU A 58 8.37 -5.79 16.25
C GLU A 58 9.71 -6.11 16.91
N ARG A 59 10.82 -5.91 16.22
CA ARG A 59 12.15 -6.30 16.73
C ARG A 59 13.02 -5.14 17.16
N SER A 60 12.74 -3.92 16.75
CA SER A 60 13.57 -2.77 17.06
C SER A 60 13.05 -1.96 18.25
N ARG A 61 13.94 -1.22 18.91
CA ARG A 61 13.57 -0.23 19.94
C ARG A 61 12.70 0.90 19.37
N TRP A 62 12.80 1.16 18.07
CA TRP A 62 11.97 2.12 17.38
C TRP A 62 10.49 1.73 17.38
N GLY A 63 10.18 0.44 17.27
CA GLY A 63 8.82 -0.05 17.36
C GLY A 63 8.14 0.30 18.68
N LEU A 64 8.84 0.11 19.80
CA LEU A 64 8.34 0.48 21.12
C LEU A 64 8.10 2.01 21.25
N ILE A 65 9.01 2.82 20.70
CA ILE A 65 8.85 4.27 20.68
C ILE A 65 7.64 4.68 19.83
N MET A 66 7.49 4.09 18.65
CA MET A 66 6.35 4.36 17.78
C MET A 66 5.04 3.95 18.42
N GLU A 67 5.00 2.82 19.11
CA GLU A 67 3.83 2.34 19.83
C GLU A 67 3.48 3.24 21.01
N ALA A 68 4.45 3.71 21.78
CA ALA A 68 4.24 4.68 22.86
C ALA A 68 3.64 5.97 22.34
N VAL A 69 4.22 6.55 21.28
CA VAL A 69 3.71 7.78 20.65
C VAL A 69 2.31 7.58 20.04
N ARG A 70 2.03 6.41 19.46
CA ARG A 70 0.72 6.07 18.91
C ARG A 70 -0.36 6.01 19.98
N ASN A 71 -0.04 5.46 21.16
CA ASN A 71 -1.00 5.30 22.23
C ASN A 71 -1.26 6.61 22.96
N GLU A 72 -0.23 7.37 23.30
CA GLU A 72 -0.36 8.61 24.05
C GLU A 72 0.82 9.56 23.75
N GLU A 73 0.58 10.61 22.96
CA GLU A 73 1.62 11.55 22.55
C GLU A 73 2.13 12.39 23.74
N VAL A 74 1.22 12.87 24.57
CA VAL A 74 1.57 13.75 25.71
C VAL A 74 2.40 13.00 26.74
N ALA A 75 2.00 11.77 27.08
CA ALA A 75 2.77 10.94 28.02
C ALA A 75 4.16 10.62 27.46
N SER A 76 4.28 10.39 26.15
CA SER A 76 5.57 10.14 25.50
C SER A 76 6.50 11.36 25.55
N GLU A 77 5.97 12.58 25.40
CA GLU A 77 6.74 13.81 25.55
C GLU A 77 7.25 14.01 26.98
N VAL A 78 6.43 13.71 27.98
CA VAL A 78 6.82 13.76 29.42
C VAL A 78 7.95 12.79 29.72
N LEU A 79 7.97 11.62 29.05
CA LEU A 79 9.05 10.62 29.15
C LEU A 79 10.31 11.02 28.37
N GLY A 80 10.34 12.21 27.73
CA GLY A 80 11.49 12.74 27.00
C GLY A 80 11.60 12.24 25.54
N ILE A 81 10.55 11.61 25.02
CA ILE A 81 10.52 11.19 23.61
C ILE A 81 10.20 12.41 22.74
N ASN A 82 11.02 12.67 21.75
CA ASN A 82 10.76 13.73 20.80
C ASN A 82 9.72 13.26 19.74
N VAL A 83 8.43 13.44 20.06
CA VAL A 83 7.29 13.01 19.23
C VAL A 83 7.39 13.56 17.81
N ARG A 84 7.81 14.80 17.62
CA ARG A 84 7.97 15.42 16.30
C ARG A 84 8.99 14.64 15.44
N ARG A 85 10.14 14.30 16.01
CA ARG A 85 11.17 13.52 15.27
C ARG A 85 10.67 12.13 14.91
N VAL A 86 9.97 11.47 15.81
CA VAL A 86 9.37 10.15 15.55
C VAL A 86 8.40 10.24 14.38
N LYS A 87 7.46 11.18 14.39
CA LYS A 87 6.47 11.38 13.32
C LYS A 87 7.14 11.67 11.97
N VAL A 88 8.14 12.56 11.95
CA VAL A 88 8.87 12.89 10.71
C VAL A 88 9.63 11.67 10.17
N THR A 89 10.28 10.90 11.03
CA THR A 89 11.00 9.69 10.61
C THR A 89 10.05 8.63 10.03
N VAL A 90 8.92 8.40 10.69
CA VAL A 90 7.89 7.48 10.18
C VAL A 90 7.34 7.94 8.83
N ALA A 91 7.02 9.24 8.71
CA ALA A 91 6.54 9.80 7.46
C ALA A 91 7.58 9.69 6.32
N ALA A 92 8.87 9.92 6.64
CA ALA A 92 9.95 9.77 5.66
C ALA A 92 10.11 8.32 5.18
N LEU A 93 10.08 7.35 6.12
CA LEU A 93 10.13 5.92 5.78
C LEU A 93 8.93 5.48 4.94
N ALA A 94 7.73 5.90 5.33
CA ALA A 94 6.52 5.62 4.56
C ALA A 94 6.60 6.23 3.15
N GLY A 95 7.04 7.48 3.05
CA GLY A 95 7.24 8.16 1.77
C GLY A 95 8.26 7.47 0.88
N LEU A 96 9.35 6.94 1.45
CA LEU A 96 10.35 6.17 0.72
C LEU A 96 9.75 4.88 0.13
N LEU A 97 9.02 4.11 0.94
CA LEU A 97 8.41 2.86 0.51
C LEU A 97 7.32 3.10 -0.56
N ILE A 98 6.49 4.12 -0.36
CA ILE A 98 5.45 4.51 -1.33
C ILE A 98 6.09 5.00 -2.62
N GLY A 99 7.17 5.79 -2.54
CA GLY A 99 7.92 6.27 -3.69
C GLY A 99 8.52 5.14 -4.51
N LEU A 100 9.11 4.12 -3.86
CA LEU A 100 9.62 2.93 -4.53
C LEU A 100 8.49 2.14 -5.23
N ALA A 101 7.37 1.94 -4.55
CA ALA A 101 6.20 1.26 -5.13
C ALA A 101 5.63 2.05 -6.33
N GLY A 102 5.54 3.38 -6.21
CA GLY A 102 5.07 4.25 -7.28
C GLY A 102 5.99 4.25 -8.51
N ALA A 103 7.31 4.29 -8.30
CA ALA A 103 8.28 4.19 -9.37
C ALA A 103 8.17 2.83 -10.08
N PHE A 104 8.09 1.74 -9.33
CA PHE A 104 7.90 0.41 -9.89
C PHE A 104 6.59 0.31 -10.71
N TYR A 105 5.48 0.83 -10.16
CA TYR A 105 4.19 0.85 -10.83
C TYR A 105 4.22 1.65 -12.13
N GLY A 106 4.92 2.77 -12.16
CA GLY A 106 5.13 3.57 -13.37
C GLY A 106 5.86 2.82 -14.47
N TYR A 107 6.91 2.08 -14.13
CA TYR A 107 7.63 1.24 -15.08
C TYR A 107 6.79 0.07 -15.56
N PHE A 108 6.05 -0.58 -14.68
CA PHE A 108 5.17 -1.70 -15.02
C PHE A 108 4.08 -1.31 -16.01
N ASN A 109 3.47 -0.13 -15.85
CA ASN A 109 2.44 0.37 -16.77
C ASN A 109 3.03 0.98 -18.05
N GLY A 110 4.33 1.28 -18.09
CA GLY A 110 4.98 1.94 -19.23
C GLY A 110 4.51 3.38 -19.49
N LEU A 111 3.67 3.93 -18.60
CA LEU A 111 3.17 5.30 -18.66
C LEU A 111 2.94 5.83 -17.24
N ILE A 112 3.54 6.95 -16.93
CA ILE A 112 3.34 7.68 -15.67
C ILE A 112 2.47 8.89 -15.98
N ALA A 113 1.17 8.78 -15.73
CA ALA A 113 0.22 9.87 -15.92
C ALA A 113 -0.53 10.17 -14.61
N PRO A 114 -0.92 11.44 -14.35
CA PRO A 114 -1.59 11.83 -13.12
C PRO A 114 -2.86 11.03 -12.83
N ILE A 115 -3.59 10.64 -13.87
CA ILE A 115 -4.82 9.87 -13.74
C ILE A 115 -4.63 8.51 -13.04
N TYR A 116 -3.48 7.86 -13.23
CA TYR A 116 -3.19 6.58 -12.57
C TYR A 116 -2.88 6.74 -11.08
N PHE A 117 -2.44 7.94 -10.67
CA PHE A 117 -2.12 8.30 -9.29
C PHE A 117 -3.17 9.22 -8.67
N SER A 118 -4.37 9.25 -9.24
CA SER A 118 -5.46 10.05 -8.71
C SER A 118 -5.97 9.48 -7.39
N PHE A 119 -6.50 10.38 -6.55
CA PHE A 119 -7.08 10.05 -5.26
C PHE A 119 -8.12 8.92 -5.34
N ALA A 120 -8.97 8.96 -6.36
CA ALA A 120 -10.01 7.94 -6.55
C ALA A 120 -9.47 6.58 -6.98
N SER A 121 -8.34 6.53 -7.70
CA SER A 121 -7.84 5.29 -8.30
C SER A 121 -6.98 4.46 -7.34
N ILE A 122 -6.06 5.09 -6.64
CA ILE A 122 -5.08 4.38 -5.80
C ILE A 122 -5.27 4.68 -4.32
N ASP A 123 -5.49 5.95 -3.95
CA ASP A 123 -5.50 6.33 -2.54
C ASP A 123 -6.68 5.74 -1.78
N ILE A 124 -7.90 5.86 -2.33
CA ILE A 124 -9.10 5.27 -1.71
C ILE A 124 -8.95 3.76 -1.62
N LEU A 125 -8.51 3.12 -2.71
CA LEU A 125 -8.35 1.67 -2.78
C LEU A 125 -7.36 1.16 -1.75
N SER A 126 -6.20 1.77 -1.65
CA SER A 126 -5.15 1.39 -0.70
C SER A 126 -5.60 1.56 0.76
N GLN A 127 -6.35 2.62 1.06
CA GLN A 127 -6.94 2.83 2.39
C GLN A 127 -7.99 1.76 2.73
N VAL A 128 -8.87 1.44 1.78
CA VAL A 128 -9.87 0.38 1.94
C VAL A 128 -9.19 -0.95 2.22
N VAL A 129 -8.19 -1.32 1.42
CA VAL A 129 -7.41 -2.56 1.60
C VAL A 129 -6.71 -2.60 2.95
N ALA A 130 -6.11 -1.49 3.38
CA ALA A 130 -5.43 -1.40 4.67
C ALA A 130 -6.38 -1.53 5.85
N ILE A 131 -7.56 -0.91 5.77
CA ILE A 131 -8.59 -1.01 6.82
C ILE A 131 -9.18 -2.42 6.85
N PHE A 132 -9.53 -2.98 5.70
CA PHE A 132 -10.08 -4.31 5.58
C PHE A 132 -9.11 -5.40 6.05
N GLY A 133 -7.83 -5.28 5.70
CA GLY A 133 -6.79 -6.19 6.17
C GLY A 133 -6.62 -6.21 7.69
N GLY A 134 -6.84 -5.08 8.34
CA GLY A 134 -6.74 -4.92 9.79
C GLY A 134 -5.75 -3.83 10.20
N ARG A 135 -6.29 -2.79 10.80
CA ARG A 135 -5.50 -1.66 11.31
C ARG A 135 -4.51 -2.12 12.38
N GLY A 136 -3.25 -1.73 12.22
CA GLY A 136 -2.20 -2.03 13.19
C GLY A 136 -1.61 -3.44 13.10
N THR A 137 -1.89 -4.17 12.03
CA THR A 137 -1.24 -5.45 11.73
C THR A 137 -0.33 -5.30 10.51
N ILE A 138 0.84 -5.94 10.54
CA ILE A 138 1.81 -5.88 9.43
C ILE A 138 1.33 -6.74 8.24
N VAL A 139 0.76 -7.89 8.55
CA VAL A 139 0.30 -8.88 7.55
C VAL A 139 -1.09 -8.54 7.01
N GLY A 140 -1.86 -7.73 7.74
CA GLY A 140 -3.22 -7.35 7.38
C GLY A 140 -3.37 -6.75 5.99
N PRO A 141 -2.67 -5.67 5.65
CA PRO A 141 -2.74 -5.08 4.33
C PRO A 141 -2.35 -6.03 3.20
N PHE A 142 -1.43 -6.95 3.45
CA PHE A 142 -1.01 -7.95 2.47
C PHE A 142 -2.12 -8.97 2.18
N ILE A 143 -2.72 -9.54 3.24
CA ILE A 143 -3.88 -10.45 3.09
C ILE A 143 -5.07 -9.69 2.52
N GLY A 144 -5.33 -8.48 3.02
CA GLY A 144 -6.39 -7.62 2.53
C GLY A 144 -6.27 -7.32 1.04
N SER A 145 -5.06 -7.01 0.55
CA SER A 145 -4.83 -6.75 -0.87
C SER A 145 -5.07 -7.98 -1.73
N ALA A 146 -4.64 -9.17 -1.29
CA ALA A 146 -4.85 -10.42 -2.02
C ALA A 146 -6.34 -10.75 -2.15
N ILE A 147 -7.08 -10.71 -1.04
CA ILE A 147 -8.53 -10.94 -1.04
C ILE A 147 -9.24 -9.90 -1.90
N PHE A 148 -8.89 -8.64 -1.72
CA PHE A 148 -9.52 -7.54 -2.43
C PHE A 148 -9.28 -7.60 -3.94
N THR A 149 -8.06 -7.93 -4.37
CA THR A 149 -7.72 -8.11 -5.79
C THR A 149 -8.54 -9.26 -6.40
N TYR A 150 -8.66 -10.38 -5.69
CA TYR A 150 -9.47 -11.50 -6.15
C TYR A 150 -10.96 -11.14 -6.28
N VAL A 151 -11.50 -10.45 -5.30
CA VAL A 151 -12.88 -9.97 -5.30
C VAL A 151 -13.11 -8.97 -6.44
N ASN A 152 -12.19 -8.02 -6.61
CA ASN A 152 -12.28 -7.02 -7.68
C ASN A 152 -12.25 -7.67 -9.07
N GLU A 153 -11.37 -8.64 -9.28
CA GLU A 153 -11.31 -9.37 -10.55
C GLU A 153 -12.60 -10.15 -10.82
N THR A 154 -13.16 -10.77 -9.79
CA THR A 154 -14.45 -11.49 -9.92
C THR A 154 -15.61 -10.56 -10.24
N ILE A 155 -15.68 -9.40 -9.60
CA ILE A 155 -16.74 -8.41 -9.83
C ILE A 155 -16.62 -7.76 -11.22
N ARG A 156 -15.41 -7.63 -11.74
CA ARG A 156 -15.15 -7.05 -13.05
C ARG A 156 -15.90 -7.74 -14.19
N TYR A 157 -16.15 -9.05 -14.06
CA TYR A 157 -16.93 -9.80 -15.05
C TYR A 157 -18.43 -9.39 -15.12
N LEU A 158 -18.94 -8.66 -14.13
CA LEU A 158 -20.32 -8.19 -14.10
C LEU A 158 -20.57 -6.95 -14.98
N GLY A 159 -19.55 -6.44 -15.66
CA GLY A 159 -19.66 -5.29 -16.56
C GLY A 159 -20.13 -3.99 -15.86
N PRO A 160 -21.08 -3.25 -16.42
CA PRO A 160 -21.49 -1.93 -15.87
C PRO A 160 -22.07 -1.98 -14.46
N ILE A 161 -22.57 -3.14 -14.02
CA ILE A 161 -23.15 -3.32 -12.67
C ILE A 161 -22.04 -3.44 -11.61
N SER A 162 -20.81 -3.71 -12.04
CA SER A 162 -19.65 -3.90 -11.14
C SER A 162 -19.44 -2.74 -10.17
N LEU A 163 -19.64 -1.50 -10.59
CA LEU A 163 -19.48 -0.32 -9.77
C LEU A 163 -20.49 -0.27 -8.61
N ALA A 164 -21.76 -0.63 -8.88
CA ALA A 164 -22.80 -0.68 -7.84
C ALA A 164 -22.55 -1.82 -6.85
N VAL A 165 -22.19 -3.00 -7.35
CA VAL A 165 -21.83 -4.16 -6.52
C VAL A 165 -20.62 -3.82 -5.64
N TYR A 166 -19.64 -3.14 -6.18
CA TYR A 166 -18.47 -2.68 -5.47
C TYR A 166 -18.82 -1.71 -4.32
N GLY A 167 -19.68 -0.72 -4.59
CA GLY A 167 -20.17 0.21 -3.57
C GLY A 167 -20.89 -0.50 -2.43
N VAL A 168 -21.81 -1.41 -2.74
CA VAL A 168 -22.51 -2.22 -1.74
C VAL A 168 -21.54 -3.09 -0.94
N LEU A 169 -20.58 -3.74 -1.61
CA LEU A 169 -19.57 -4.57 -0.96
C LEU A 169 -18.73 -3.74 0.02
N LEU A 170 -18.30 -2.53 -0.36
CA LEU A 170 -17.58 -1.64 0.53
C LEU A 170 -18.39 -1.27 1.77
N VAL A 171 -19.66 -0.91 1.60
CA VAL A 171 -20.55 -0.60 2.74
C VAL A 171 -20.68 -1.80 3.68
N VAL A 172 -20.90 -2.99 3.14
CA VAL A 172 -20.99 -4.23 3.93
C VAL A 172 -19.68 -4.51 4.65
N LEU A 173 -18.54 -4.36 3.98
CA LEU A 173 -17.23 -4.59 4.58
C LEU A 173 -16.96 -3.62 5.75
N PHE A 174 -17.21 -2.33 5.56
CA PHE A 174 -16.98 -1.33 6.60
C PHE A 174 -17.94 -1.46 7.79
N THR A 175 -19.16 -1.92 7.58
CA THR A 175 -20.12 -2.11 8.67
C THR A 175 -19.91 -3.42 9.42
N SER A 176 -19.55 -4.49 8.72
CA SER A 176 -19.41 -5.83 9.30
C SER A 176 -18.00 -6.11 9.87
N PHE A 177 -16.96 -5.51 9.27
CA PHE A 177 -15.55 -5.78 9.62
C PHE A 177 -14.84 -4.53 10.15
N ARG A 178 -15.40 -3.91 11.19
CA ARG A 178 -14.83 -2.68 11.81
C ARG A 178 -13.37 -2.81 12.22
N ASP A 179 -12.95 -3.99 12.67
CA ASP A 179 -11.60 -4.26 13.17
C ASP A 179 -10.68 -4.88 12.10
N GLY A 180 -11.23 -5.18 10.91
CA GLY A 180 -10.53 -5.86 9.83
C GLY A 180 -10.55 -7.39 9.92
N VAL A 181 -10.11 -8.05 8.85
CA VAL A 181 -10.17 -9.52 8.71
C VAL A 181 -9.14 -10.23 9.59
N VAL A 182 -7.92 -9.69 9.68
CA VAL A 182 -6.82 -10.35 10.43
C VAL A 182 -7.07 -10.42 11.93
N PRO A 183 -7.56 -9.39 12.62
CA PRO A 183 -7.94 -9.50 14.04
C PRO A 183 -9.04 -10.53 14.28
N LEU A 184 -9.99 -10.67 13.36
CA LEU A 184 -11.03 -11.71 13.43
C LEU A 184 -10.43 -13.11 13.29
N LEU A 185 -9.58 -13.35 12.30
CA LEU A 185 -8.87 -14.61 12.13
C LEU A 185 -8.02 -14.95 13.34
N ARG A 186 -7.33 -13.97 13.92
CA ARG A 186 -6.54 -14.16 15.15
C ARG A 186 -7.41 -14.55 16.36
N ARG A 187 -8.64 -14.05 16.43
CA ARG A 187 -9.60 -14.41 17.48
C ARG A 187 -10.09 -15.85 17.32
N TRP A 188 -10.29 -16.29 16.08
CA TRP A 188 -10.66 -17.68 15.75
C TRP A 188 -9.51 -18.67 15.98
N ILE A 189 -8.29 -18.32 15.60
CA ILE A 189 -7.11 -19.17 15.80
C ILE A 189 -6.77 -19.34 17.28
N LYS A 190 -7.00 -18.33 18.14
CA LYS A 190 -6.83 -18.45 19.59
C LYS A 190 -7.82 -19.43 20.23
N TRP A 191 -8.91 -19.78 19.56
CA TRP A 191 -9.86 -20.80 20.02
C TRP A 191 -9.44 -22.23 19.60
N LEU A 192 -8.45 -22.35 18.73
CA LEU A 192 -7.92 -23.62 18.22
C LEU A 192 -6.59 -24.02 18.86
N VAL A 193 -6.01 -23.17 19.70
CA VAL A 193 -4.83 -23.43 20.54
C VAL A 193 -5.20 -23.16 22.02
#